data_83b7264eb9d404c13411d41843a453b9
#
_entry.id   83b7264eb9d404c13411d41843a453b9
#
_cell.length_a   1.000
_cell.length_b   1.000
_cell.length_c   1.000
_cell.angle_alpha   90.00
_cell.angle_beta   90.00
_cell.angle_gamma   90.00
#
_symmetry.space_group_name_H-M   'P 1'
#
loop_
_entity.id
_entity.type
_entity.pdbx_description
1 polymer ?
#
loop_
_entity_poly.entity_id
_entity_poly.type
_entity_poly.pdbx_seq_one_letter_code
_entity_poly.pdbx_strand_id
1 'polypeptide(L)'
;MYGLNAVALVFFGCINVLAYQLCKCPEETRRRVVLRLCAVLLLGNLLRYCVVYPFLKGVVMLPVEFSTVAYFAVPTILLTSKKRLHCWAAYPGLMAGFFYYMAMIAAGGMIYSAYPPVDIYISMFCHGSIYFCGLVTIGTEVCSAKDAPKLALGVALVAVRAAILRPYVVGSNRLLIYILLDAVVVKRILPESTWAVALPVYYLAITAFVLLTIRGFFRRNQKQYHRFSTALTAGSQ
;
A
#
# COMPACT_ATOMS: atom_id res chain seq x y z
N MET A 1 12.58 18.10 13.63
CA MET A 1 12.73 16.76 13.01
C MET A 1 11.91 15.67 13.68
N TYR A 2 11.86 15.59 15.00
CA TYR A 2 11.08 14.53 15.73
C TYR A 2 9.56 14.63 15.61
N GLY A 3 9.02 15.80 15.22
CA GLY A 3 7.56 15.98 15.14
C GLY A 3 6.88 15.11 14.08
N LEU A 4 7.50 14.90 12.92
CA LEU A 4 6.88 14.14 11.81
C LEU A 4 6.75 12.64 12.13
N ASN A 5 7.76 12.07 12.82
CA ASN A 5 7.75 10.68 13.26
C ASN A 5 6.61 10.45 14.29
N ALA A 6 6.45 11.39 15.24
CA ALA A 6 5.39 11.34 16.24
C ALA A 6 3.99 11.49 15.58
N VAL A 7 3.84 12.42 14.64
CA VAL A 7 2.59 12.57 13.88
C VAL A 7 2.26 11.29 13.12
N ALA A 8 3.23 10.67 12.45
CA ALA A 8 3.02 9.41 11.75
C ALA A 8 2.59 8.27 12.69
N LEU A 9 3.20 8.19 13.88
CA LEU A 9 2.84 7.20 14.89
C LEU A 9 1.40 7.39 15.38
N VAL A 10 1.00 8.63 15.68
CA VAL A 10 -0.37 8.96 16.11
C VAL A 10 -1.37 8.63 15.01
N PHE A 11 -1.11 9.05 13.76
CA PHE A 11 -1.97 8.73 12.62
C PHE A 11 -2.11 7.22 12.42
N PHE A 12 -1.02 6.48 12.47
CA PHE A 12 -1.04 5.02 12.36
C PHE A 12 -1.86 4.37 13.47
N GLY A 13 -1.70 4.83 14.72
CA GLY A 13 -2.51 4.38 15.85
C GLY A 13 -4.00 4.67 15.65
N CYS A 14 -4.35 5.90 15.28
CA CYS A 14 -5.73 6.31 15.01
C CYS A 14 -6.39 5.47 13.92
N ILE A 15 -5.68 5.22 12.80
CA ILE A 15 -6.18 4.40 11.70
C ILE A 15 -6.51 2.99 12.18
N ASN A 16 -5.63 2.36 12.97
CA ASN A 16 -5.88 1.02 13.50
C ASN A 16 -7.10 0.99 14.45
N VAL A 17 -7.24 1.97 15.33
CA VAL A 17 -8.40 2.08 16.23
C VAL A 17 -9.69 2.30 15.46
N LEU A 18 -9.69 3.23 14.49
CA LEU A 18 -10.89 3.52 13.68
C LEU A 18 -11.29 2.31 12.82
N ALA A 19 -10.34 1.60 12.20
CA ALA A 19 -10.63 0.39 11.46
C ALA A 19 -11.21 -0.71 12.36
N TYR A 20 -10.66 -0.88 13.56
CA TYR A 20 -11.17 -1.83 14.54
C TYR A 20 -12.60 -1.51 14.98
N GLN A 21 -12.90 -0.23 15.25
CA GLN A 21 -14.26 0.20 15.62
C GLN A 21 -15.22 0.01 14.44
N LEU A 22 -14.80 0.37 13.22
CA LEU A 22 -15.64 0.21 12.03
C LEU A 22 -15.95 -1.27 11.76
N CYS A 23 -15.01 -2.20 12.00
CA CYS A 23 -15.28 -3.64 11.86
C CYS A 23 -16.40 -4.17 12.77
N LYS A 24 -16.70 -3.48 13.87
CA LYS A 24 -17.83 -3.81 14.79
C LYS A 24 -19.16 -3.23 14.34
N CYS A 25 -19.16 -2.27 13.42
CA CYS A 25 -20.38 -1.64 12.92
C CYS A 25 -21.16 -2.58 11.97
N PRO A 26 -22.47 -2.32 11.75
CA PRO A 26 -23.27 -3.01 10.76
C PRO A 26 -22.65 -2.97 9.35
N GLU A 27 -22.89 -4.00 8.54
CA GLU A 27 -22.28 -4.12 7.19
C GLU A 27 -22.55 -2.89 6.31
N GLU A 28 -23.76 -2.35 6.37
CA GLU A 28 -24.14 -1.18 5.57
C GLU A 28 -23.30 0.07 5.96
N THR A 29 -23.11 0.30 7.24
CA THR A 29 -22.28 1.41 7.74
C THR A 29 -20.82 1.25 7.29
N ARG A 30 -20.26 0.04 7.46
CA ARG A 30 -18.91 -0.28 7.00
C ARG A 30 -18.74 -0.02 5.51
N ARG A 31 -19.64 -0.57 4.71
CA ARG A 31 -19.64 -0.40 3.26
C ARG A 31 -19.73 1.06 2.86
N ARG A 32 -20.65 1.81 3.45
CA ARG A 32 -20.84 3.26 3.17
C ARG A 32 -19.57 4.07 3.46
N VAL A 33 -18.93 3.83 4.60
CA VAL A 33 -17.68 4.53 4.97
C VAL A 33 -16.55 4.19 4.01
N VAL A 34 -16.33 2.89 3.73
CA VAL A 34 -15.28 2.44 2.81
C VAL A 34 -15.49 2.99 1.40
N LEU A 35 -16.72 2.92 0.87
CA LEU A 35 -17.02 3.42 -0.48
C LEU A 35 -16.82 4.93 -0.60
N ARG A 36 -17.24 5.72 0.41
CA ARG A 36 -17.02 7.17 0.44
C ARG A 36 -15.52 7.50 0.48
N LEU A 37 -14.77 6.81 1.33
CA LEU A 37 -13.32 7.01 1.40
C LEU A 37 -12.63 6.64 0.09
N CYS A 38 -13.03 5.53 -0.54
CA CYS A 38 -12.53 5.10 -1.84
C CYS A 38 -12.85 6.14 -2.95
N ALA A 39 -14.05 6.70 -2.95
CA ALA A 39 -14.42 7.73 -3.91
C ALA A 39 -13.56 9.00 -3.74
N VAL A 40 -13.39 9.47 -2.49
CA VAL A 40 -12.53 10.64 -2.18
C VAL A 40 -11.09 10.37 -2.61
N LEU A 41 -10.57 9.18 -2.28
CA LEU A 41 -9.19 8.80 -2.62
C LEU A 41 -8.98 8.74 -4.14
N LEU A 42 -9.91 8.09 -4.86
CA LEU A 42 -9.81 7.95 -6.33
C LEU A 42 -9.91 9.30 -7.02
N LEU A 43 -10.92 10.09 -6.68
CA LEU A 43 -11.12 11.43 -7.26
C LEU A 43 -9.96 12.37 -6.94
N GLY A 44 -9.49 12.37 -5.69
CA GLY A 44 -8.34 13.17 -5.26
C GLY A 44 -7.05 12.82 -6.02
N ASN A 45 -6.79 11.52 -6.22
CA ASN A 45 -5.62 11.09 -6.99
C ASN A 45 -5.79 11.36 -8.50
N LEU A 46 -6.98 11.18 -9.07
CA LEU A 46 -7.25 11.57 -10.47
C LEU A 46 -7.01 13.07 -10.66
N LEU A 47 -7.55 13.91 -9.79
CA LEU A 47 -7.31 15.35 -9.82
C LEU A 47 -5.81 15.67 -9.71
N ARG A 48 -5.11 15.03 -8.77
CA ARG A 48 -3.68 15.26 -8.54
C ARG A 48 -2.84 14.88 -9.77
N TYR A 49 -3.07 13.71 -10.34
CA TYR A 49 -2.25 13.19 -11.44
C TYR A 49 -2.64 13.73 -12.81
N CYS A 50 -3.93 14.02 -13.05
CA CYS A 50 -4.42 14.49 -14.33
C CYS A 50 -4.48 16.03 -14.44
N VAL A 51 -4.56 16.76 -13.31
CA VAL A 51 -4.72 18.21 -13.31
C VAL A 51 -3.56 18.91 -12.59
N VAL A 52 -3.34 18.58 -11.30
CA VAL A 52 -2.37 19.34 -10.47
C VAL A 52 -0.95 19.17 -11.01
N TYR A 53 -0.51 17.96 -11.27
CA TYR A 53 0.86 17.73 -11.77
C TYR A 53 1.07 18.30 -13.17
N PRO A 54 0.25 17.99 -14.20
CA PRO A 54 0.47 18.51 -15.55
C PRO A 54 0.32 20.03 -15.65
N PHE A 55 -0.77 20.57 -15.12
CA PHE A 55 -1.13 21.96 -15.37
C PHE A 55 -0.57 22.95 -14.34
N LEU A 56 -0.46 22.57 -13.07
CA LEU A 56 0.02 23.48 -12.02
C LEU A 56 1.50 23.31 -11.72
N LYS A 57 2.06 22.10 -11.89
CA LYS A 57 3.49 21.84 -11.65
C LYS A 57 4.28 21.63 -12.95
N GLY A 58 3.63 21.59 -14.12
CA GLY A 58 4.28 21.38 -15.42
C GLY A 58 4.98 20.01 -15.56
N VAL A 59 4.59 19.03 -14.75
CA VAL A 59 5.26 17.71 -14.68
C VAL A 59 4.24 16.60 -14.89
N VAL A 60 4.49 15.72 -15.86
CA VAL A 60 3.71 14.49 -16.02
C VAL A 60 4.29 13.43 -15.07
N MET A 61 3.56 13.12 -13.99
CA MET A 61 3.94 12.07 -13.06
C MET A 61 3.19 10.78 -13.37
N LEU A 62 3.93 9.71 -13.64
CA LEU A 62 3.35 8.39 -13.85
C LEU A 62 3.28 7.64 -12.50
N PRO A 63 2.15 6.98 -12.19
CA PRO A 63 2.03 6.16 -10.97
C PRO A 63 2.82 4.84 -11.11
N VAL A 64 4.13 4.87 -10.90
CA VAL A 64 5.05 3.74 -11.08
C VAL A 64 5.26 2.97 -9.78
N GLU A 65 5.31 3.68 -8.65
CA GLU A 65 5.52 3.09 -7.34
C GLU A 65 4.36 2.14 -6.97
N PHE A 66 4.68 1.08 -6.23
CA PHE A 66 3.67 0.12 -5.76
C PHE A 66 2.52 0.81 -5.01
N SER A 67 2.83 1.78 -4.15
CA SER A 67 1.83 2.55 -3.43
C SER A 67 0.99 3.44 -4.35
N THR A 68 1.61 4.08 -5.35
CA THR A 68 0.87 4.95 -6.27
C THR A 68 -0.07 4.16 -7.17
N VAL A 69 0.32 2.95 -7.58
CA VAL A 69 -0.59 2.01 -8.25
C VAL A 69 -1.74 1.61 -7.32
N ALA A 70 -1.44 1.35 -6.04
CA ALA A 70 -2.45 0.98 -5.05
C ALA A 70 -3.46 2.11 -4.81
N TYR A 71 -3.08 3.40 -4.91
CA TYR A 71 -4.02 4.53 -4.77
C TYR A 71 -5.14 4.53 -5.81
N PHE A 72 -4.92 3.92 -6.96
CA PHE A 72 -5.93 3.76 -8.01
C PHE A 72 -6.59 2.37 -7.94
N ALA A 73 -5.79 1.31 -7.82
CA ALA A 73 -6.28 -0.06 -7.86
C ALA A 73 -7.19 -0.40 -6.67
N VAL A 74 -6.80 -0.03 -5.44
CA VAL A 74 -7.57 -0.33 -4.23
C VAL A 74 -8.98 0.29 -4.29
N PRO A 75 -9.12 1.62 -4.47
CA PRO A 75 -10.46 2.21 -4.51
C PRO A 75 -11.27 1.74 -5.71
N THR A 76 -10.66 1.57 -6.89
CA THR A 76 -11.38 1.08 -8.09
C THR A 76 -11.96 -0.30 -7.85
N ILE A 77 -11.19 -1.22 -7.28
CA ILE A 77 -11.65 -2.58 -6.99
C ILE A 77 -12.78 -2.56 -5.96
N LEU A 78 -12.63 -1.80 -4.87
CA LEU A 78 -13.63 -1.75 -3.80
C LEU A 78 -14.94 -1.05 -4.26
N LEU A 79 -14.84 -0.05 -5.13
CA LEU A 79 -16.00 0.61 -5.73
C LEU A 79 -16.78 -0.30 -6.70
N THR A 80 -16.11 -1.21 -7.41
CA THR A 80 -16.77 -2.14 -8.34
C THR A 80 -17.58 -3.25 -7.64
N SER A 81 -17.52 -3.34 -6.32
CA SER A 81 -18.31 -4.28 -5.49
C SER A 81 -18.16 -5.77 -5.82
N LYS A 82 -17.13 -6.16 -6.56
CA LYS A 82 -16.84 -7.57 -6.85
C LYS A 82 -16.07 -8.19 -5.66
N LYS A 83 -16.77 -8.76 -4.69
CA LYS A 83 -16.19 -9.37 -3.46
C LYS A 83 -14.98 -10.28 -3.75
N ARG A 84 -14.99 -11.01 -4.86
CA ARG A 84 -13.86 -11.87 -5.27
C ARG A 84 -12.54 -11.12 -5.48
N LEU A 85 -12.59 -9.81 -5.75
CA LEU A 85 -11.41 -8.98 -5.96
C LEU A 85 -10.99 -8.20 -4.71
N HIS A 86 -11.78 -8.21 -3.63
CA HIS A 86 -11.49 -7.43 -2.44
C HIS A 86 -10.18 -7.83 -1.77
N CYS A 87 -9.79 -9.12 -1.82
CA CYS A 87 -8.47 -9.55 -1.34
C CYS A 87 -7.32 -8.92 -2.13
N TRP A 88 -7.53 -8.65 -3.42
CA TRP A 88 -6.56 -7.95 -4.27
C TRP A 88 -6.42 -6.48 -3.92
N ALA A 89 -7.46 -5.86 -3.39
CA ALA A 89 -7.41 -4.50 -2.87
C ALA A 89 -6.80 -4.48 -1.47
N ALA A 90 -7.17 -5.44 -0.61
CA ALA A 90 -6.73 -5.48 0.77
C ALA A 90 -5.21 -5.69 0.91
N TYR A 91 -4.63 -6.61 0.14
CA TYR A 91 -3.20 -6.90 0.21
C TYR A 91 -2.32 -5.69 -0.12
N PRO A 92 -2.41 -5.05 -1.31
CA PRO A 92 -1.59 -3.88 -1.61
C PRO A 92 -1.89 -2.69 -0.70
N GLY A 93 -3.15 -2.50 -0.27
CA GLY A 93 -3.50 -1.46 0.67
C GLY A 93 -2.79 -1.61 2.00
N LEU A 94 -2.78 -2.84 2.56
CA LEU A 94 -2.06 -3.15 3.79
C LEU A 94 -0.56 -3.02 3.64
N MET A 95 0.02 -3.57 2.57
CA MET A 95 1.48 -3.55 2.38
C MET A 95 1.98 -2.13 2.16
N ALA A 96 1.39 -1.40 1.21
CA ALA A 96 1.81 -0.03 0.92
C ALA A 96 1.64 0.89 2.14
N GLY A 97 0.51 0.81 2.84
CA GLY A 97 0.26 1.64 4.00
C GLY A 97 1.14 1.28 5.19
N PHE A 98 1.25 -0.01 5.52
CA PHE A 98 2.08 -0.46 6.64
C PHE A 98 3.55 -0.06 6.47
N PHE A 99 4.16 -0.39 5.34
CA PHE A 99 5.57 -0.06 5.12
C PHE A 99 5.83 1.43 5.04
N TYR A 100 4.89 2.21 4.49
CA TYR A 100 4.98 3.66 4.51
C TYR A 100 5.02 4.19 5.95
N TYR A 101 4.08 3.79 6.81
CA TYR A 101 4.05 4.27 8.18
C TYR A 101 5.24 3.78 9.00
N MET A 102 5.73 2.56 8.78
CA MET A 102 6.95 2.08 9.44
C MET A 102 8.16 2.91 9.03
N ALA A 103 8.32 3.23 7.75
CA ALA A 103 9.39 4.11 7.26
C ALA A 103 9.25 5.54 7.82
N MET A 104 8.04 6.09 7.86
CA MET A 104 7.77 7.42 8.42
C MET A 104 8.07 7.49 9.92
N ILE A 105 7.67 6.48 10.70
CA ILE A 105 7.92 6.41 12.14
C ILE A 105 9.41 6.25 12.42
N ALA A 106 10.11 5.42 11.65
CA ALA A 106 11.51 5.15 11.84
C ALA A 106 12.43 6.32 11.39
N ALA A 107 12.17 6.91 10.23
CA ALA A 107 13.08 7.83 9.57
C ALA A 107 12.38 9.01 8.83
N GLY A 108 11.12 9.31 9.12
CA GLY A 108 10.31 10.28 8.37
C GLY A 108 10.93 11.67 8.31
N GLY A 109 11.45 12.17 9.43
CA GLY A 109 12.12 13.46 9.49
C GLY A 109 13.38 13.54 8.63
N MET A 110 14.05 12.42 8.38
CA MET A 110 15.27 12.35 7.56
C MET A 110 14.92 12.15 6.07
N ILE A 111 13.97 11.25 5.77
CA ILE A 111 13.60 10.88 4.39
C ILE A 111 12.84 12.02 3.72
N TYR A 112 11.97 12.70 4.47
CA TYR A 112 11.01 13.66 3.92
C TYR A 112 11.37 15.12 4.19
N SER A 113 12.54 15.40 4.73
CA SER A 113 12.99 16.78 5.03
C SER A 113 13.04 17.71 3.82
N ALA A 114 13.22 17.16 2.63
CA ALA A 114 13.27 17.91 1.37
C ALA A 114 11.91 18.11 0.68
N TYR A 115 10.83 17.53 1.23
CA TYR A 115 9.50 17.61 0.62
C TYR A 115 8.65 18.70 1.25
N PRO A 116 7.79 19.38 0.45
CA PRO A 116 6.80 20.31 0.99
C PRO A 116 5.88 19.61 1.99
N PRO A 117 5.57 20.23 3.14
CA PRO A 117 4.70 19.62 4.16
C PRO A 117 3.36 19.14 3.62
N VAL A 118 2.77 19.88 2.71
CA VAL A 118 1.49 19.52 2.07
C VAL A 118 1.55 18.20 1.31
N ASP A 119 2.65 17.93 0.60
CA ASP A 119 2.85 16.69 -0.14
C ASP A 119 3.03 15.50 0.83
N ILE A 120 3.65 15.73 1.99
CA ILE A 120 3.81 14.74 3.04
C ILE A 120 2.45 14.35 3.63
N TYR A 121 1.62 15.33 4.01
CA TYR A 121 0.30 15.07 4.58
C TYR A 121 -0.66 14.41 3.57
N ILE A 122 -0.63 14.81 2.30
CA ILE A 122 -1.39 14.14 1.24
C ILE A 122 -0.93 12.68 1.10
N SER A 123 0.38 12.44 1.12
CA SER A 123 0.93 11.08 1.07
C SER A 123 0.50 10.24 2.28
N MET A 124 0.55 10.81 3.50
CA MET A 124 0.07 10.16 4.71
C MET A 124 -1.42 9.81 4.61
N PHE A 125 -2.24 10.74 4.13
CA PHE A 125 -3.67 10.50 3.91
C PHE A 125 -3.91 9.37 2.90
N CYS A 126 -3.23 9.39 1.75
CA CYS A 126 -3.39 8.35 0.73
C CYS A 126 -3.00 6.97 1.25
N HIS A 127 -1.81 6.85 1.87
CA HIS A 127 -1.37 5.58 2.46
C HIS A 127 -2.26 5.12 3.61
N GLY A 128 -2.70 6.06 4.45
CA GLY A 128 -3.63 5.79 5.55
C GLY A 128 -4.98 5.28 5.07
N SER A 129 -5.51 5.89 4.02
CA SER A 129 -6.81 5.50 3.44
C SER A 129 -6.77 4.10 2.84
N ILE A 130 -5.76 3.75 2.03
CA ILE A 130 -5.65 2.39 1.48
C ILE A 130 -5.37 1.35 2.57
N TYR A 131 -4.58 1.70 3.60
CA TYR A 131 -4.31 0.85 4.75
C TYR A 131 -5.58 0.59 5.56
N PHE A 132 -6.35 1.64 5.85
CA PHE A 132 -7.64 1.54 6.52
C PHE A 132 -8.61 0.63 5.76
N CYS A 133 -8.77 0.84 4.46
CA CYS A 133 -9.61 -0.02 3.62
C CYS A 133 -9.14 -1.48 3.67
N GLY A 134 -7.83 -1.71 3.61
CA GLY A 134 -7.24 -3.04 3.73
C GLY A 134 -7.55 -3.71 5.08
N LEU A 135 -7.42 -2.97 6.20
CA LEU A 135 -7.74 -3.46 7.55
C LEU A 135 -9.22 -3.84 7.69
N VAL A 136 -10.13 -2.99 7.21
CA VAL A 136 -11.56 -3.26 7.26
C VAL A 136 -11.91 -4.49 6.43
N THR A 137 -11.36 -4.59 5.21
CA THR A 137 -11.61 -5.73 4.32
C THR A 137 -11.15 -7.04 4.95
N ILE A 138 -9.93 -7.13 5.51
CA ILE A 138 -9.46 -8.38 6.14
C ILE A 138 -10.19 -8.73 7.44
N GLY A 139 -10.81 -7.76 8.10
CA GLY A 139 -11.63 -7.99 9.28
C GLY A 139 -13.05 -8.47 8.96
N THR A 140 -13.52 -8.26 7.74
CA THR A 140 -14.92 -8.48 7.37
C THR A 140 -15.12 -9.49 6.23
N GLU A 141 -14.06 -9.84 5.50
CA GLU A 141 -14.14 -10.77 4.38
C GLU A 141 -13.06 -11.85 4.49
N VAL A 142 -13.43 -13.07 4.07
CA VAL A 142 -12.52 -14.21 4.01
C VAL A 142 -11.77 -14.21 2.71
N CYS A 143 -10.45 -14.14 2.79
CA CYS A 143 -9.56 -14.30 1.65
C CYS A 143 -9.09 -15.76 1.53
N SER A 144 -9.30 -16.36 0.38
CA SER A 144 -8.89 -17.74 0.12
C SER A 144 -7.38 -17.81 -0.14
N ALA A 145 -6.68 -18.70 0.56
CA ALA A 145 -5.27 -18.96 0.29
C ALA A 145 -5.01 -19.43 -1.16
N LYS A 146 -6.04 -19.95 -1.86
CA LYS A 146 -5.98 -20.28 -3.29
C LYS A 146 -5.73 -19.06 -4.18
N ASP A 147 -5.95 -17.86 -3.66
CA ASP A 147 -5.67 -16.60 -4.38
C ASP A 147 -4.21 -16.12 -4.23
N ALA A 148 -3.38 -16.81 -3.44
CA ALA A 148 -1.98 -16.43 -3.25
C ALA A 148 -1.17 -16.31 -4.58
N PRO A 149 -1.26 -17.25 -5.54
CA PRO A 149 -0.57 -17.10 -6.84
C PRO A 149 -1.03 -15.87 -7.61
N LYS A 150 -2.31 -15.51 -7.52
CA LYS A 150 -2.86 -14.33 -8.17
C LYS A 150 -2.32 -13.05 -7.54
N LEU A 151 -2.19 -12.99 -6.20
CA LEU A 151 -1.55 -11.85 -5.53
C LEU A 151 -0.08 -11.71 -5.94
N ALA A 152 0.66 -12.82 -6.01
CA ALA A 152 2.05 -12.82 -6.47
C ALA A 152 2.15 -12.31 -7.92
N LEU A 153 1.25 -12.77 -8.80
CA LEU A 153 1.15 -12.27 -10.18
C LEU A 153 0.86 -10.76 -10.21
N GLY A 154 -0.05 -10.27 -9.37
CA GLY A 154 -0.36 -8.85 -9.26
C GLY A 154 0.87 -8.01 -8.89
N VAL A 155 1.67 -8.46 -7.94
CA VAL A 155 2.94 -7.80 -7.57
C VAL A 155 3.94 -7.84 -8.74
N ALA A 156 4.06 -8.98 -9.41
CA ALA A 156 4.94 -9.13 -10.58
C ALA A 156 4.52 -8.18 -11.72
N LEU A 157 3.21 -8.05 -11.99
CA LEU A 157 2.70 -7.12 -13.00
C LEU A 157 3.02 -5.65 -12.68
N VAL A 158 3.00 -5.24 -11.40
CA VAL A 158 3.45 -3.91 -11.00
C VAL A 158 4.94 -3.72 -11.30
N ALA A 159 5.78 -4.73 -11.03
CA ALA A 159 7.20 -4.68 -11.34
C ALA A 159 7.47 -4.61 -12.85
N VAL A 160 6.78 -5.43 -13.65
CA VAL A 160 6.85 -5.39 -15.12
C VAL A 160 6.43 -4.03 -15.67
N ARG A 161 5.32 -3.49 -15.17
CA ARG A 161 4.87 -2.14 -15.52
C ARG A 161 5.91 -1.08 -15.18
N ALA A 162 6.54 -1.17 -14.01
CA ALA A 162 7.61 -0.25 -13.62
C ALA A 162 8.82 -0.35 -14.58
N ALA A 163 9.16 -1.55 -15.04
CA ALA A 163 10.22 -1.77 -16.03
C ALA A 163 9.89 -1.12 -17.38
N ILE A 164 8.65 -1.29 -17.86
CA ILE A 164 8.19 -0.68 -19.13
C ILE A 164 8.19 0.85 -19.03
N LEU A 165 7.76 1.40 -17.91
CA LEU A 165 7.65 2.86 -17.71
C LEU A 165 8.97 3.52 -17.31
N ARG A 166 10.02 2.74 -17.00
CA ARG A 166 11.32 3.24 -16.55
C ARG A 166 11.90 4.40 -17.40
N PRO A 167 11.87 4.35 -18.74
CA PRO A 167 12.41 5.43 -19.57
C PRO A 167 11.67 6.76 -19.44
N TYR A 168 10.40 6.71 -19.03
CA TYR A 168 9.51 7.86 -18.97
C TYR A 168 9.39 8.48 -17.56
N VAL A 169 10.02 7.85 -16.55
CA VAL A 169 9.92 8.31 -15.15
C VAL A 169 11.04 9.30 -14.86
N VAL A 170 10.64 10.54 -14.59
CA VAL A 170 11.52 11.63 -14.20
C VAL A 170 11.25 11.98 -12.72
N GLY A 171 12.32 12.26 -11.96
CA GLY A 171 12.18 12.77 -10.58
C GLY A 171 12.30 11.71 -9.48
N SER A 172 11.75 12.01 -8.29
CA SER A 172 11.97 11.26 -7.04
C SER A 172 11.18 9.96 -6.92
N ASN A 173 10.12 9.76 -7.73
CA ASN A 173 9.26 8.57 -7.65
C ASN A 173 9.89 7.35 -8.35
N ARG A 174 11.08 6.96 -7.91
CA ARG A 174 11.87 5.88 -8.52
C ARG A 174 12.25 4.78 -7.54
N LEU A 175 11.72 4.78 -6.32
CA LEU A 175 12.16 3.85 -5.28
C LEU A 175 11.97 2.38 -5.72
N LEU A 176 10.82 2.06 -6.30
CA LEU A 176 10.56 0.72 -6.83
C LEU A 176 11.55 0.34 -7.94
N ILE A 177 11.81 1.27 -8.87
CA ILE A 177 12.80 1.08 -9.94
C ILE A 177 14.19 0.86 -9.35
N TYR A 178 14.62 1.72 -8.42
CA TYR A 178 15.94 1.62 -7.79
C TYR A 178 16.12 0.32 -7.03
N ILE A 179 15.12 -0.13 -6.29
CA ILE A 179 15.19 -1.37 -5.52
C ILE A 179 15.07 -2.58 -6.44
N LEU A 180 14.01 -2.67 -7.25
CA LEU A 180 13.71 -3.89 -7.99
C LEU A 180 14.48 -4.01 -9.30
N LEU A 181 14.66 -2.92 -10.05
CA LEU A 181 15.22 -3.01 -11.41
C LEU A 181 16.71 -2.68 -11.44
N ASP A 182 17.12 -1.67 -10.69
CA ASP A 182 18.52 -1.21 -10.70
C ASP A 182 19.38 -1.88 -9.63
N ALA A 183 18.75 -2.56 -8.65
CA ALA A 183 19.43 -3.18 -7.51
C ALA A 183 20.48 -2.25 -6.87
N VAL A 184 20.13 -0.95 -6.76
CA VAL A 184 21.06 0.10 -6.34
C VAL A 184 21.69 -0.19 -4.97
N VAL A 185 20.94 -0.85 -4.08
CA VAL A 185 21.44 -1.23 -2.76
C VAL A 185 22.64 -2.17 -2.90
N VAL A 186 22.53 -3.20 -3.71
CA VAL A 186 23.61 -4.18 -3.96
C VAL A 186 24.81 -3.50 -4.62
N LYS A 187 24.54 -2.72 -5.67
CA LYS A 187 25.59 -2.07 -6.47
C LYS A 187 26.35 -0.97 -5.73
N ARG A 188 25.75 -0.38 -4.68
CA ARG A 188 26.42 0.62 -3.84
C ARG A 188 27.27 0.01 -2.73
N ILE A 189 26.89 -1.17 -2.24
CA ILE A 189 27.54 -1.79 -1.07
C ILE A 189 28.61 -2.78 -1.51
N LEU A 190 28.43 -3.46 -2.63
CA LEU A 190 29.29 -4.56 -3.06
C LEU A 190 30.09 -4.20 -4.31
N PRO A 191 31.36 -4.64 -4.40
CA PRO A 191 32.20 -4.45 -5.58
C PRO A 191 31.64 -5.22 -6.79
N GLU A 192 31.88 -4.72 -7.98
CA GLU A 192 31.34 -5.23 -9.24
C GLU A 192 31.69 -6.71 -9.47
N SER A 193 32.87 -7.14 -9.05
CA SER A 193 33.32 -8.53 -9.14
C SER A 193 32.39 -9.55 -8.44
N THR A 194 31.57 -9.09 -7.49
CA THR A 194 30.64 -9.96 -6.75
C THR A 194 29.22 -9.95 -7.29
N TRP A 195 28.88 -9.09 -8.27
CA TRP A 195 27.49 -8.91 -8.73
C TRP A 195 26.91 -10.17 -9.38
N ALA A 196 27.73 -11.00 -10.02
CA ALA A 196 27.27 -12.24 -10.62
C ALA A 196 26.58 -13.18 -9.62
N VAL A 197 27.00 -13.15 -8.36
CA VAL A 197 26.41 -13.94 -7.28
C VAL A 197 25.42 -13.12 -6.45
N ALA A 198 25.75 -11.88 -6.13
CA ALA A 198 24.98 -11.03 -5.25
C ALA A 198 23.59 -10.65 -5.83
N LEU A 199 23.49 -10.39 -7.14
CA LEU A 199 22.22 -10.02 -7.75
C LEU A 199 21.19 -11.17 -7.76
N PRO A 200 21.52 -12.41 -8.14
CA PRO A 200 20.58 -13.53 -8.01
C PRO A 200 20.10 -13.73 -6.56
N VAL A 201 21.01 -13.67 -5.58
CA VAL A 201 20.67 -13.79 -4.16
C VAL A 201 19.74 -12.66 -3.71
N TYR A 202 20.00 -11.43 -4.15
CA TYR A 202 19.15 -10.28 -3.88
C TYR A 202 17.73 -10.45 -4.43
N TYR A 203 17.60 -10.86 -5.70
CA TYR A 203 16.27 -11.08 -6.28
C TYR A 203 15.53 -12.27 -5.66
N LEU A 204 16.26 -13.31 -5.27
CA LEU A 204 15.68 -14.43 -4.52
C LEU A 204 15.16 -13.95 -3.16
N ALA A 205 15.92 -13.11 -2.45
CA ALA A 205 15.51 -12.53 -1.17
C ALA A 205 14.25 -11.64 -1.32
N ILE A 206 14.17 -10.81 -2.36
CA ILE A 206 12.97 -10.00 -2.65
C ILE A 206 11.77 -10.91 -2.92
N THR A 207 11.95 -11.94 -3.74
CA THR A 207 10.88 -12.90 -4.06
C THR A 207 10.40 -13.61 -2.80
N ALA A 208 11.31 -14.10 -1.97
CA ALA A 208 11.00 -14.74 -0.70
C ALA A 208 10.25 -13.77 0.24
N PHE A 209 10.69 -12.51 0.31
CA PHE A 209 10.02 -11.48 1.09
C PHE A 209 8.58 -11.26 0.63
N VAL A 210 8.32 -11.14 -0.69
CA VAL A 210 6.96 -11.00 -1.23
C VAL A 210 6.11 -12.21 -0.87
N LEU A 211 6.61 -13.43 -1.04
CA LEU A 211 5.88 -14.65 -0.70
C LEU A 211 5.58 -14.75 0.81
N LEU A 212 6.52 -14.34 1.66
CA LEU A 212 6.31 -14.29 3.11
C LEU A 212 5.24 -13.26 3.50
N THR A 213 5.23 -12.08 2.87
CA THR A 213 4.18 -11.07 3.12
C THR A 213 2.81 -11.55 2.67
N ILE A 214 2.70 -12.25 1.53
CA ILE A 214 1.46 -12.87 1.06
C ILE A 214 0.98 -13.95 2.06
N ARG A 215 1.87 -14.82 2.52
CA ARG A 215 1.54 -15.83 3.53
C ARG A 215 1.08 -15.19 4.85
N GLY A 216 1.79 -14.14 5.29
CA GLY A 216 1.44 -13.36 6.47
C GLY A 216 0.07 -12.71 6.36
N PHE A 217 -0.25 -12.17 5.18
CA PHE A 217 -1.55 -11.59 4.87
C PHE A 217 -2.70 -12.57 5.07
N PHE A 218 -2.62 -13.78 4.48
CA PHE A 218 -3.69 -14.78 4.65
C PHE A 218 -3.84 -15.25 6.10
N ARG A 219 -2.73 -15.46 6.82
CA ARG A 219 -2.77 -15.81 8.25
C ARG A 219 -3.45 -14.71 9.08
N ARG A 220 -3.10 -13.45 8.81
CA ARG A 220 -3.69 -12.30 9.50
C ARG A 220 -5.18 -12.15 9.17
N ASN A 221 -5.56 -12.32 7.90
CA ASN A 221 -6.96 -12.28 7.49
C ASN A 221 -7.79 -13.32 8.22
N GLN A 222 -7.38 -14.60 8.22
CA GLN A 222 -8.10 -15.66 8.93
C GLN A 222 -8.29 -15.32 10.40
N LYS A 223 -7.21 -14.90 11.09
CA LYS A 223 -7.27 -14.52 12.52
C LYS A 223 -8.22 -13.35 12.79
N GLN A 224 -8.16 -12.31 11.96
CA GLN A 224 -9.00 -11.12 12.16
C GLN A 224 -10.46 -11.40 11.83
N TYR A 225 -10.72 -12.07 10.72
CA TYR A 225 -12.09 -12.45 10.34
C TYR A 225 -12.78 -13.27 11.43
N HIS A 226 -12.14 -14.31 11.95
CA HIS A 226 -12.69 -15.11 13.06
C HIS A 226 -12.97 -14.25 14.29
N ARG A 227 -12.06 -13.35 14.65
CA ARG A 227 -12.25 -12.46 15.80
C ARG A 227 -13.50 -11.57 15.68
N PHE A 228 -13.76 -11.00 14.51
CA PHE A 228 -14.90 -10.12 14.30
C PHE A 228 -16.19 -10.88 14.03
N SER A 229 -16.16 -12.01 13.34
CA SER A 229 -17.34 -12.84 13.12
C SER A 229 -17.92 -13.37 14.45
N THR A 230 -17.06 -13.83 15.36
CA THR A 230 -17.49 -14.31 16.70
C THR A 230 -18.08 -13.17 17.55
N ALA A 231 -17.50 -11.96 17.47
CA ALA A 231 -18.01 -10.80 18.21
C ALA A 231 -19.40 -10.35 17.72
N LEU A 232 -19.67 -10.45 16.41
CA LEU A 232 -20.97 -10.09 15.84
C LEU A 232 -22.07 -11.10 16.21
N THR A 233 -21.76 -12.39 16.28
CA THR A 233 -22.72 -13.42 16.70
C THR A 233 -23.03 -13.36 18.20
N ALA A 234 -22.09 -13.00 19.05
CA ALA A 234 -22.28 -12.85 20.50
C ALA A 234 -23.09 -11.59 20.89
N GLY A 235 -23.09 -10.55 20.07
CA GLY A 235 -23.86 -9.33 20.30
C GLY A 235 -25.31 -9.35 19.79
N SER A 236 -25.70 -10.43 19.10
CA SER A 236 -27.07 -10.63 18.57
C SER A 236 -27.93 -11.55 19.43
N GLN A 237 -27.43 -12.00 20.57
CA GLN A 237 -28.16 -12.72 21.62
C GLN A 237 -28.48 -11.77 22.76
#